data_ebca095d0af1788c47b0c99960b5697d
#
_entry.id   ebca095d0af1788c47b0c99960b5697d
#
_cell.length_a   1.000
_cell.length_b   1.000
_cell.length_c   1.000
_cell.angle_alpha   90.00
_cell.angle_beta   90.00
_cell.angle_gamma   90.00
#
_symmetry.space_group_name_H-M   'P 1'
#
loop_
_entity.id
_entity.type
_entity.pdbx_description
1 polymer ?
#
loop_
_entity_poly.entity_id
_entity_poly.type
_entity_poly.pdbx_seq_one_letter_code
_entity_poly.pdbx_strand_id
1 'polypeptide(L)'
;MSNHTPIDPSGALPSAPSSDPVIERVIERVERLLVRYEELQRTNQLLSDQVSVLTHERDSLKSRLSAARARVDALLERLPENAVATLHAPAGADS
;
A
#
# COMPACT_ATOMS: atom_id res chain seq x y z
N MET A 1 60.77 36.06 5.45
CA MET A 1 60.36 35.74 5.22
C MET A 1 59.47 35.06 5.45
N SER A 2 59.33 34.95 5.67
CA SER A 2 58.62 34.24 5.70
C SER A 2 57.45 34.16 5.64
N ASN A 3 57.17 34.47 5.54
CA ASN A 3 56.09 34.38 5.41
C ASN A 3 55.37 33.81 4.76
N HIS A 4 55.41 33.57 4.41
CA HIS A 4 54.66 33.11 3.68
C HIS A 4 54.33 32.04 3.82
N THR A 5 54.49 31.85 3.90
CA THR A 5 54.41 30.80 3.94
C THR A 5 53.46 30.27 4.32
N PRO A 6 53.18 30.39 4.86
CA PRO A 6 52.29 29.77 5.35
C PRO A 6 51.23 29.67 4.74
N ILE A 7 51.21 29.97 4.34
CA ILE A 7 50.23 29.92 3.82
C ILE A 7 49.93 29.09 3.19
N ASP A 8 50.18 28.95 3.05
CA ASP A 8 49.99 28.30 2.32
C ASP A 8 49.24 27.44 2.13
N PRO A 9 49.53 27.04 2.12
CA PRO A 9 49.10 25.90 1.69
C PRO A 9 47.85 25.62 2.22
N SER A 10 47.90 25.47 3.29
CA SER A 10 46.75 25.14 3.86
C SER A 10 45.83 26.11 3.49
N GLY A 11 46.22 27.21 3.43
CA GLY A 11 45.21 28.13 3.19
C GLY A 11 44.39 27.72 2.10
N ALA A 12 45.00 27.28 1.21
CA ALA A 12 44.28 26.94 0.08
C ALA A 12 43.13 26.12 0.42
N LEU A 13 43.37 25.15 1.06
CA LEU A 13 42.38 24.32 1.30
C LEU A 13 41.32 24.97 1.86
N PRO A 14 41.53 25.61 2.63
CA PRO A 14 40.55 26.16 3.35
C PRO A 14 39.67 26.92 2.55
N SER A 15 40.07 27.35 1.59
CA SER A 15 39.17 28.07 0.82
C SER A 15 37.88 27.51 1.04
N ALA A 16 37.91 26.37 1.30
CA ALA A 16 36.76 25.76 1.49
C ALA A 16 35.97 26.26 2.64
N PRO A 17 36.48 26.79 3.60
CA PRO A 17 35.64 27.11 4.74
C PRO A 17 34.43 27.91 4.37
N SER A 18 34.51 28.74 3.42
CA SER A 18 33.35 29.53 3.10
C SER A 18 32.30 28.71 2.37
N SER A 19 32.70 27.70 1.66
CA SER A 19 31.72 26.90 0.97
C SER A 19 31.37 25.65 1.77
N ASP A 20 32.20 25.30 2.74
CA ASP A 20 31.90 24.11 3.54
C ASP A 20 30.52 24.10 4.17
N PRO A 21 30.07 25.16 4.80
CA PRO A 21 28.74 25.10 5.41
C PRO A 21 27.64 24.91 4.37
N VAL A 22 27.82 25.49 3.20
CA VAL A 22 26.82 25.34 2.17
C VAL A 22 26.83 23.90 1.65
N ILE A 23 28.02 23.38 1.42
CA ILE A 23 28.19 22.04 0.92
C ILE A 23 27.67 21.06 1.96
N GLU A 24 27.97 21.28 3.21
CA GLU A 24 27.48 20.39 4.27
C GLU A 24 25.97 20.39 4.36
N ARG A 25 25.35 21.54 4.16
CA ARG A 25 23.91 21.61 4.18
C ARG A 25 23.33 20.84 3.02
N VAL A 26 23.94 20.96 1.86
CA VAL A 26 23.46 20.21 0.71
C VAL A 26 23.61 18.72 0.96
N ILE A 27 24.73 18.30 1.52
CA ILE A 27 24.96 16.91 1.81
C ILE A 27 23.92 16.40 2.80
N GLU A 28 23.64 17.16 3.85
CA GLU A 28 22.65 16.78 4.83
C GLU A 28 21.28 16.64 4.20
N ARG A 29 20.93 17.55 3.30
CA ARG A 29 19.65 17.47 2.65
C ARG A 29 19.57 16.26 1.74
N VAL A 30 20.65 15.98 1.03
CA VAL A 30 20.69 14.82 0.16
C VAL A 30 20.55 13.55 0.99
N GLU A 31 21.24 13.48 2.11
CA GLU A 31 21.15 12.32 2.99
C GLU A 31 19.75 12.13 3.51
N ARG A 32 19.08 13.21 3.89
CA ARG A 32 17.72 13.12 4.37
C ARG A 32 16.78 12.68 3.25
N LEU A 33 17.02 13.19 2.05
CA LEU A 33 16.21 12.79 0.92
C LEU A 33 16.40 11.32 0.59
N LEU A 34 17.61 10.82 0.70
CA LEU A 34 17.88 9.43 0.44
C LEU A 34 17.19 8.54 1.46
N VAL A 35 17.25 8.92 2.73
CA VAL A 35 16.57 8.16 3.76
C VAL A 35 15.07 8.16 3.52
N ARG A 36 14.54 9.31 3.16
CA ARG A 36 13.12 9.43 2.91
C ARG A 36 12.72 8.61 1.68
N TYR A 37 13.56 8.62 0.68
CA TYR A 37 13.30 7.85 -0.52
C TYR A 37 13.23 6.35 -0.18
N GLU A 38 14.17 5.88 0.63
CA GLU A 38 14.18 4.49 1.04
C GLU A 38 12.93 4.13 1.85
N GLU A 39 12.52 5.04 2.72
CA GLU A 39 11.31 4.82 3.51
C GLU A 39 10.09 4.76 2.61
N LEU A 40 10.02 5.65 1.63
CA LEU A 40 8.91 5.66 0.69
C LEU A 40 8.90 4.41 -0.17
N GLN A 41 10.06 3.92 -0.54
CA GLN A 41 10.14 2.69 -1.32
C GLN A 41 9.61 1.52 -0.50
N ARG A 42 9.98 1.45 0.77
CA ARG A 42 9.48 0.38 1.63
C ARG A 42 7.99 0.48 1.82
N THR A 43 7.50 1.68 2.07
CA THR A 43 6.07 1.89 2.23
C THR A 43 5.33 1.54 0.96
N ASN A 44 5.90 1.91 -0.18
CA ASN A 44 5.28 1.61 -1.45
C ASN A 44 5.19 0.12 -1.68
N GLN A 45 6.26 -0.60 -1.36
CA GLN A 45 6.29 -2.05 -1.49
C GLN A 45 5.25 -2.68 -0.58
N LEU A 46 5.17 -2.20 0.65
CA LEU A 46 4.20 -2.70 1.61
C LEU A 46 2.78 -2.47 1.13
N LEU A 47 2.50 -1.27 0.64
CA LEU A 47 1.17 -0.96 0.14
C LEU A 47 0.84 -1.81 -1.08
N SER A 48 1.81 -2.03 -1.94
CA SER A 48 1.61 -2.87 -3.11
C SER A 48 1.25 -4.30 -2.68
N ASP A 49 1.95 -4.82 -1.67
CA ASP A 49 1.65 -6.15 -1.16
C ASP A 49 0.26 -6.19 -0.54
N GLN A 50 -0.12 -5.16 0.20
CA GLN A 50 -1.43 -5.11 0.80
C GLN A 50 -2.53 -5.05 -0.25
N VAL A 51 -2.31 -4.29 -1.30
CA VAL A 51 -3.29 -4.22 -2.38
C VAL A 51 -3.43 -5.59 -3.04
N SER A 52 -2.34 -6.30 -3.21
CA SER A 52 -2.36 -7.63 -3.79
C SER A 52 -3.16 -8.60 -2.92
N VAL A 53 -2.93 -8.56 -1.61
CA VAL A 53 -3.64 -9.42 -0.68
C VAL A 53 -5.12 -9.09 -0.67
N LEU A 54 -5.45 -7.80 -0.63
CA LEU A 54 -6.86 -7.38 -0.62
C LEU A 54 -7.57 -7.77 -1.91
N THR A 55 -6.88 -7.67 -3.03
CA THR A 55 -7.45 -8.07 -4.30
C THR A 55 -7.76 -9.56 -4.29
N HIS A 56 -6.85 -10.34 -3.74
CA HIS A 56 -7.04 -11.79 -3.64
C HIS A 56 -8.23 -12.11 -2.74
N GLU A 57 -8.35 -11.43 -1.61
CA GLU A 57 -9.45 -11.65 -0.70
C GLU A 57 -10.76 -11.26 -1.34
N ARG A 58 -10.77 -10.13 -2.05
CA ARG A 58 -11.97 -9.70 -2.74
C ARG A 58 -12.42 -10.74 -3.75
N ASP A 59 -11.48 -11.23 -4.54
CA ASP A 59 -11.82 -12.22 -5.57
C ASP A 59 -12.32 -13.52 -4.94
N SER A 60 -11.71 -13.91 -3.83
CA SER A 60 -12.13 -15.09 -3.13
C SER A 60 -13.55 -14.92 -2.58
N LEU A 61 -13.87 -13.78 -2.00
CA LEU A 61 -15.20 -13.51 -1.49
C LEU A 61 -16.22 -13.44 -2.60
N LYS A 62 -15.86 -12.86 -3.74
CA LYS A 62 -16.77 -12.83 -4.87
C LYS A 62 -17.07 -14.24 -5.36
N SER A 63 -16.05 -15.07 -5.40
CA SER A 63 -16.22 -16.45 -5.86
C SER A 63 -17.13 -17.21 -4.91
N ARG A 64 -16.94 -17.04 -3.61
CA ARG A 64 -17.79 -17.70 -2.63
C ARG A 64 -19.21 -17.21 -2.72
N LEU A 65 -19.39 -15.92 -2.90
CA LEU A 65 -20.74 -15.36 -3.01
C LEU A 65 -21.43 -15.90 -4.24
N SER A 66 -20.71 -15.98 -5.35
CA SER A 66 -21.27 -16.52 -6.57
C SER A 66 -21.66 -17.99 -6.40
N ALA A 67 -20.81 -18.77 -5.73
CA ALA A 67 -21.11 -20.18 -5.48
C ALA A 67 -22.30 -20.32 -4.55
N ALA A 68 -22.40 -19.48 -3.53
CA ALA A 68 -23.52 -19.53 -2.61
C ALA A 68 -24.81 -19.19 -3.32
N ARG A 69 -24.78 -18.19 -4.20
CA ARG A 69 -25.96 -17.83 -4.98
C ARG A 69 -26.39 -18.99 -5.87
N ALA A 70 -25.44 -19.63 -6.52
CA ALA A 70 -25.76 -20.74 -7.39
C ALA A 70 -26.42 -21.88 -6.62
N ARG A 71 -25.96 -22.11 -5.39
CA ARG A 71 -26.56 -23.16 -4.56
C ARG A 71 -27.95 -22.78 -4.16
N VAL A 72 -28.17 -21.54 -3.78
CA VAL A 72 -29.51 -21.09 -3.41
C VAL A 72 -30.45 -21.22 -4.62
N ASP A 73 -29.98 -20.79 -5.78
CA ASP A 73 -30.79 -20.88 -6.98
C ASP A 73 -31.13 -22.35 -7.30
N ALA A 74 -30.14 -23.23 -7.17
CA ALA A 74 -30.37 -24.64 -7.43
C ALA A 74 -31.37 -25.24 -6.45
N LEU A 75 -31.30 -24.84 -5.18
CA LEU A 75 -32.24 -25.33 -4.19
C LEU A 75 -33.64 -24.83 -4.49
N LEU A 76 -33.75 -23.58 -4.89
CA LEU A 76 -35.06 -23.03 -5.22
C LEU A 76 -35.64 -23.71 -6.43
N GLU A 77 -34.84 -24.09 -7.40
CA GLU A 77 -35.32 -24.79 -8.56
C GLU A 77 -35.74 -26.19 -8.25
N ARG A 78 -35.18 -26.79 -7.21
CA ARG A 78 -35.52 -28.14 -6.83
C ARG A 78 -36.76 -28.23 -5.98
N LEU A 79 -37.22 -27.09 -5.46
CA LEU A 79 -38.40 -27.15 -4.61
C LEU A 79 -39.61 -27.52 -5.43
N PRO A 80 -40.42 -28.48 -4.98
CA PRO A 80 -41.65 -28.81 -5.67
C PRO A 80 -42.60 -27.63 -5.60
N GLU A 81 -43.40 -27.48 -6.62
CA GLU A 81 -44.34 -26.40 -6.67
C GLU A 81 -45.24 -26.36 -5.44
N ASN A 82 -45.71 -27.53 -5.00
CA ASN A 82 -46.59 -27.55 -3.86
C ASN A 82 -45.86 -27.09 -2.58
N ALA A 83 -44.56 -27.34 -2.46
CA ALA A 83 -43.81 -26.89 -1.32
C ALA A 83 -43.64 -25.36 -1.38
N VAL A 84 -43.38 -24.82 -2.55
CA VAL A 84 -43.28 -23.40 -2.72
C VAL A 84 -44.61 -22.74 -2.42
N ALA A 85 -45.67 -23.31 -2.88
CA ALA A 85 -47.01 -22.79 -2.61
C ALA A 85 -47.32 -22.81 -1.12
N THR A 86 -46.89 -23.88 -0.44
CA THR A 86 -47.09 -23.94 0.99
C THR A 86 -46.36 -22.85 1.73
N LEU A 87 -45.12 -22.60 1.29
CA LEU A 87 -44.32 -21.53 1.94
C LEU A 87 -44.93 -20.17 1.74
N HIS A 88 -45.55 -19.95 0.61
CA HIS A 88 -46.10 -18.62 0.32
C HIS A 88 -47.54 -18.48 0.78
N ALA A 89 -48.21 -19.57 1.07
CA ALA A 89 -49.60 -19.49 1.48
C ALA A 89 -49.69 -18.96 2.90
N PRO A 90 -50.64 -18.10 3.16
CA PRO A 90 -50.88 -17.64 4.51
C PRO A 90 -51.35 -18.79 5.38
N ALA A 91 -51.01 -18.72 6.63
CA ALA A 91 -51.36 -19.80 7.52
C ALA A 91 -52.84 -20.10 7.52
N GLY A 92 -53.67 -19.15 7.33
CA GLY A 92 -55.07 -19.39 7.33
C GLY A 92 -55.65 -19.84 6.02
N ALA A 93 -54.85 -19.82 5.00
CA ALA A 93 -55.38 -20.14 3.67
C ALA A 93 -55.82 -21.55 3.53
N ASP A 94 -55.31 -22.42 4.35
CA ASP A 94 -55.65 -23.80 4.18
C ASP A 94 -56.89 -24.16 4.96
N SER A 95 -57.41 -23.30 5.70
CA SER A 95 -58.63 -23.62 6.43
C SER A 95 -59.90 -23.38 5.60
#